data_a51dfe8b536fe445129985733a48bf13
#
_entry.id   a51dfe8b536fe445129985733a48bf13
#
_cell.length_a   1.000
_cell.length_b   1.000
_cell.length_c   1.000
_cell.angle_alpha   90.00
_cell.angle_beta   90.00
_cell.angle_gamma   90.00
#
_symmetry.space_group_name_H-M   'P 1'
#
loop_
_entity.id
_entity.type
_entity.pdbx_description
1 polymer ?
#
loop_
_entity_poly.entity_id
_entity_poly.type
_entity_poly.pdbx_seq_one_letter_code
_entity_poly.pdbx_strand_id
1 'polypeptide(L)'
;MSKSLNDVYNDLLILIYSKFLDIVKTLRVEKARGMRIIKIRIIFKDESFLDVIWGSSGKYSLHWERRHINGTIYRYDNAPHWKNISTFPNHFHDGSEKKVTPSYLPKDPLEALKRILEFIRSKILKKRTQ
;
A
#
# COMPACT_ATOMS: atom_id res chain seq x y z
N MET A 1 -18.16 -4.36 17.38
CA MET A 1 -17.17 -3.34 17.76
C MET A 1 -16.11 -3.20 16.68
N SER A 2 -15.72 -1.97 16.41
CA SER A 2 -14.66 -1.72 15.46
C SER A 2 -13.32 -2.06 16.09
N LYS A 3 -12.38 -2.54 15.26
CA LYS A 3 -11.03 -2.81 15.71
C LYS A 3 -10.27 -1.50 15.95
N SER A 4 -9.34 -1.49 16.89
CA SER A 4 -8.43 -0.37 17.05
C SER A 4 -7.52 -0.29 15.83
N LEU A 5 -6.92 0.87 15.59
CA LEU A 5 -6.01 1.05 14.46
C LEU A 5 -4.79 0.13 14.58
N ASN A 6 -4.27 -0.06 15.80
CA ASN A 6 -3.16 -1.00 15.99
C ASN A 6 -3.58 -2.44 15.67
N ASP A 7 -4.81 -2.83 15.98
CA ASP A 7 -5.32 -4.16 15.61
C ASP A 7 -5.36 -4.31 14.09
N VAL A 8 -5.78 -3.27 13.38
CA VAL A 8 -5.77 -3.29 11.91
C VAL A 8 -4.35 -3.49 11.40
N TYR A 9 -3.38 -2.69 11.88
CA TYR A 9 -1.99 -2.85 11.45
C TYR A 9 -1.43 -4.24 11.79
N ASN A 10 -1.78 -4.81 12.95
CA ASN A 10 -1.33 -6.14 13.31
C ASN A 10 -1.91 -7.19 12.35
N ASP A 11 -3.17 -7.06 11.94
CA ASP A 11 -3.76 -7.96 10.94
C ASP A 11 -3.01 -7.85 9.60
N LEU A 12 -2.63 -6.63 9.21
CA LEU A 12 -1.86 -6.42 7.98
C LEU A 12 -0.49 -7.09 8.07
N LEU A 13 0.18 -7.00 9.22
CA LEU A 13 1.47 -7.66 9.42
C LEU A 13 1.34 -9.18 9.33
N ILE A 14 0.28 -9.75 9.91
CA ILE A 14 0.02 -11.19 9.84
C ILE A 14 -0.15 -11.62 8.37
N LEU A 15 -0.89 -10.85 7.58
CA LEU A 15 -1.06 -11.15 6.16
C LEU A 15 0.28 -11.19 5.43
N ILE A 16 1.12 -10.18 5.66
CA ILE A 16 2.43 -10.09 5.01
C ILE A 16 3.29 -11.31 5.37
N TYR A 17 3.40 -11.63 6.65
CA TYR A 17 4.21 -12.75 7.12
C TYR A 17 3.68 -14.10 6.68
N SER A 18 2.36 -14.25 6.56
CA SER A 18 1.78 -15.55 6.23
C SER A 18 1.75 -15.84 4.74
N LYS A 19 1.71 -14.80 3.87
CA LYS A 19 1.44 -15.03 2.45
C LYS A 19 2.39 -14.32 1.47
N PHE A 20 3.22 -13.39 1.92
CA PHE A 20 3.99 -12.54 0.99
C PHE A 20 5.49 -12.48 1.27
N LEU A 21 6.03 -13.34 2.14
CA LEU A 21 7.46 -13.33 2.42
C LEU A 21 8.32 -13.68 1.20
N ASP A 22 7.74 -14.31 0.20
CA ASP A 22 8.47 -14.65 -1.04
C ASP A 22 8.96 -13.41 -1.80
N ILE A 23 8.33 -12.26 -1.61
CA ILE A 23 8.74 -11.03 -2.29
C ILE A 23 9.31 -9.98 -1.34
N VAL A 24 9.30 -10.24 -0.04
CA VAL A 24 9.72 -9.25 0.97
C VAL A 24 11.18 -9.44 1.36
N LYS A 25 11.95 -8.35 1.33
CA LYS A 25 13.32 -8.31 1.83
C LYS A 25 13.32 -7.97 3.32
N THR A 26 12.61 -6.92 3.72
CA THR A 26 12.53 -6.51 5.12
C THR A 26 11.29 -5.63 5.36
N LEU A 27 10.96 -5.45 6.62
CA LEU A 27 9.83 -4.64 7.07
C LEU A 27 10.31 -3.61 8.08
N ARG A 28 9.70 -2.43 8.02
CA ARG A 28 9.89 -1.38 9.05
C ARG A 28 8.52 -0.96 9.55
N VAL A 29 8.31 -1.04 10.86
CA VAL A 29 7.09 -0.55 11.49
C VAL A 29 7.43 0.74 12.20
N GLU A 30 6.87 1.85 11.74
CA GLU A 30 7.09 3.15 12.36
C GLU A 30 6.02 3.40 13.40
N LYS A 31 6.44 3.85 14.58
CA LYS A 31 5.56 4.07 15.72
C LYS A 31 5.67 5.50 16.21
N ALA A 32 4.53 6.05 16.62
CA ALA A 32 4.48 7.32 17.33
C ALA A 32 4.55 7.07 18.83
N ARG A 33 4.43 8.16 19.62
CA ARG A 33 4.39 8.11 21.07
C ARG A 33 3.29 7.13 21.52
N GLY A 34 3.56 6.35 22.59
CA GLY A 34 2.62 5.36 23.10
C GLY A 34 2.55 4.08 22.26
N MET A 35 3.58 3.80 21.46
CA MET A 35 3.68 2.60 20.64
C MET A 35 2.60 2.47 19.58
N ARG A 36 1.94 3.58 19.23
CA ARG A 36 0.92 3.60 18.20
C ARG A 36 1.59 3.47 16.82
N ILE A 37 1.19 2.47 16.05
CA ILE A 37 1.71 2.26 14.70
C ILE A 37 1.14 3.34 13.77
N ILE A 38 2.01 3.99 12.99
CA ILE A 38 1.62 5.04 12.06
C ILE A 38 1.96 4.70 10.62
N LYS A 39 2.82 3.72 10.37
CA LYS A 39 3.17 3.30 9.02
C LYS A 39 3.87 1.94 9.03
N ILE A 40 3.61 1.13 8.00
CA ILE A 40 4.41 -0.05 7.69
C ILE A 40 5.11 0.21 6.36
N ARG A 41 6.43 0.08 6.33
CA ARG A 41 7.19 0.10 5.08
C ARG A 41 7.63 -1.32 4.76
N ILE A 42 7.20 -1.82 3.62
CA ILE A 42 7.57 -3.15 3.11
C ILE A 42 8.61 -2.95 2.02
N ILE A 43 9.84 -3.41 2.25
CA ILE A 43 10.91 -3.34 1.26
C ILE A 43 10.97 -4.70 0.55
N PHE A 44 10.81 -4.66 -0.77
CA PHE A 44 10.75 -5.87 -1.58
C PHE A 44 12.14 -6.28 -2.06
N LYS A 45 12.24 -7.52 -2.57
CA LYS A 45 13.52 -8.08 -3.02
C LYS A 45 14.14 -7.34 -4.20
N ASP A 46 13.34 -6.59 -4.96
CA ASP A 46 13.83 -5.76 -6.07
C ASP A 46 14.24 -4.35 -5.63
N GLU A 47 14.27 -4.08 -4.32
CA GLU A 47 14.63 -2.80 -3.70
C GLU A 47 13.54 -1.72 -3.83
N SER A 48 12.38 -2.03 -4.41
CA SER A 48 11.23 -1.13 -4.33
C SER A 48 10.59 -1.26 -2.95
N PHE A 49 9.72 -0.30 -2.59
CA PHE A 49 9.05 -0.40 -1.29
C PHE A 49 7.61 0.10 -1.36
N LEU A 50 6.78 -0.45 -0.49
CA LEU A 50 5.39 -0.05 -0.30
C LEU A 50 5.24 0.57 1.08
N ASP A 51 4.76 1.82 1.12
CA ASP A 51 4.39 2.49 2.35
C ASP A 51 2.90 2.34 2.57
N VAL A 52 2.53 1.75 3.71
CA VAL A 52 1.15 1.48 4.10
C VAL A 52 0.78 2.40 5.25
N ILE A 53 -0.16 3.31 5.01
CA ILE A 53 -0.63 4.26 6.03
C ILE A 53 -2.14 4.17 6.12
N TRP A 54 -2.64 4.01 7.34
CA TRP A 54 -4.07 4.04 7.63
C TRP A 54 -4.29 4.90 8.86
N GLY A 55 -5.12 5.93 8.74
CA GLY A 55 -5.41 6.85 9.83
C GLY A 55 -6.76 6.57 10.48
N SER A 56 -6.93 7.07 11.70
CA SER A 56 -8.16 6.90 12.47
C SER A 56 -9.38 7.58 11.83
N SER A 57 -9.15 8.58 10.98
CA SER A 57 -10.21 9.30 10.28
C SER A 57 -10.66 8.60 8.99
N GLY A 58 -10.08 7.45 8.66
CA GLY A 58 -10.32 6.77 7.40
C GLY A 58 -9.41 7.21 6.27
N LYS A 59 -8.53 8.18 6.51
CA LYS A 59 -7.52 8.59 5.53
C LYS A 59 -6.51 7.45 5.35
N TYR A 60 -6.16 7.14 4.09
CA TYR A 60 -5.19 6.08 3.82
C TYR A 60 -4.31 6.42 2.63
N SER A 61 -3.16 5.74 2.56
CA SER A 61 -2.26 5.79 1.42
C SER A 61 -1.53 4.45 1.32
N LEU A 62 -1.58 3.84 0.15
CA LEU A 62 -0.80 2.65 -0.19
C LEU A 62 0.08 3.06 -1.37
N HIS A 63 1.35 3.38 -1.09
CA HIS A 63 2.27 3.97 -2.07
C HIS A 63 3.41 3.01 -2.39
N TRP A 64 3.45 2.50 -3.63
CA TRP A 64 4.54 1.66 -4.11
C TRP A 64 5.55 2.52 -4.87
N GLU A 65 6.74 2.65 -4.28
CA GLU A 65 7.80 3.50 -4.78
C GLU A 65 8.78 2.72 -5.64
N ARG A 66 8.93 3.11 -6.90
CA ARG A 66 9.84 2.49 -7.86
C ARG A 66 10.63 3.52 -8.68
N ARG A 67 10.62 4.79 -8.31
CA ARG A 67 11.27 5.82 -9.12
C ARG A 67 12.77 5.60 -9.24
N HIS A 68 13.41 5.07 -8.20
CA HIS A 68 14.85 4.75 -8.21
C HIS A 68 15.19 3.49 -9.03
N ILE A 69 14.19 2.75 -9.47
CA ILE A 69 14.37 1.54 -10.29
C ILE A 69 14.03 1.84 -11.74
N ASN A 70 12.83 2.35 -12.02
CA ASN A 70 12.35 2.54 -13.39
C ASN A 70 11.51 3.81 -13.56
N GLY A 71 11.54 4.73 -12.60
CA GLY A 71 10.84 6.01 -12.71
C GLY A 71 9.35 5.97 -12.42
N THR A 72 8.82 4.84 -11.94
CA THR A 72 7.37 4.71 -11.72
C THR A 72 6.99 4.75 -10.25
N ILE A 73 5.75 5.16 -10.01
CA ILE A 73 5.07 5.02 -8.72
C ILE A 73 3.66 4.48 -8.97
N TYR A 74 3.13 3.79 -7.97
CA TYR A 74 1.73 3.37 -7.95
C TYR A 74 1.19 3.70 -6.57
N ARG A 75 0.11 4.49 -6.52
CA ARG A 75 -0.44 4.87 -5.21
C ARG A 75 -1.95 4.89 -5.23
N TYR A 76 -2.54 4.21 -4.25
CA TYR A 76 -3.96 4.33 -3.92
C TYR A 76 -4.07 5.23 -2.69
N ASP A 77 -4.87 6.30 -2.79
CA ASP A 77 -5.17 7.13 -1.62
C ASP A 77 -6.51 7.83 -1.78
N ASN A 78 -6.95 8.51 -0.72
CA ASN A 78 -8.21 9.23 -0.71
C ASN A 78 -8.05 10.72 -0.39
N ALA A 79 -6.91 11.29 -0.70
CA ALA A 79 -6.75 12.75 -0.58
C ALA A 79 -7.74 13.45 -1.52
N PRO A 80 -8.48 14.48 -1.04
CA PRO A 80 -9.60 15.04 -1.79
C PRO A 80 -9.18 16.08 -2.83
N HIS A 81 -8.22 15.74 -3.69
CA HIS A 81 -7.69 16.67 -4.70
C HIS A 81 -8.24 16.43 -6.10
N TRP A 82 -8.79 15.24 -6.37
CA TRP A 82 -9.17 14.84 -7.73
C TRP A 82 -10.69 14.70 -7.84
N LYS A 83 -11.39 15.85 -7.80
CA LYS A 83 -12.85 15.89 -7.72
C LYS A 83 -13.56 15.36 -8.97
N ASN A 84 -12.87 15.33 -10.11
CA ASN A 84 -13.46 14.85 -11.37
C ASN A 84 -13.36 13.33 -11.54
N ILE A 85 -12.69 12.63 -10.64
CA ILE A 85 -12.60 11.18 -10.68
C ILE A 85 -13.89 10.57 -10.15
N SER A 86 -14.44 9.59 -10.88
CA SER A 86 -15.75 8.98 -10.54
C SER A 86 -15.80 8.33 -9.17
N THR A 87 -14.67 7.89 -8.65
CA THR A 87 -14.57 7.23 -7.33
C THR A 87 -14.14 8.19 -6.22
N PHE A 88 -14.17 9.50 -6.50
CA PHE A 88 -13.77 10.52 -5.54
C PHE A 88 -14.31 10.25 -4.14
N PRO A 89 -13.54 10.39 -3.05
CA PRO A 89 -12.14 10.87 -3.03
C PRO A 89 -11.10 9.80 -3.35
N ASN A 90 -11.48 8.55 -3.52
CA ASN A 90 -10.57 7.46 -3.80
C ASN A 90 -10.04 7.55 -5.23
N HIS A 91 -8.73 7.43 -5.41
CA HIS A 91 -8.12 7.46 -6.74
C HIS A 91 -6.84 6.63 -6.76
N PHE A 92 -6.35 6.38 -7.97
CA PHE A 92 -5.16 5.57 -8.20
C PHE A 92 -4.20 6.33 -9.11
N HIS A 93 -2.95 6.48 -8.66
CA HIS A 93 -1.85 6.97 -9.51
C HIS A 93 -1.22 5.76 -10.18
N ASP A 94 -1.36 5.68 -11.50
CA ASP A 94 -1.01 4.49 -12.28
C ASP A 94 0.29 4.70 -13.05
N GLY A 95 1.41 4.48 -12.39
CA GLY A 95 2.74 4.58 -12.99
C GLY A 95 3.40 5.93 -12.83
N SER A 96 2.66 6.99 -12.58
CA SER A 96 3.20 8.33 -12.33
C SER A 96 2.23 9.16 -11.49
N GLU A 97 2.74 10.23 -10.89
CA GLU A 97 1.91 11.17 -10.13
C GLU A 97 0.82 11.80 -10.99
N LYS A 98 1.08 11.98 -12.27
CA LYS A 98 0.17 12.70 -13.18
C LYS A 98 -0.94 11.82 -13.75
N LYS A 99 -0.74 10.52 -13.79
CA LYS A 99 -1.73 9.60 -14.36
C LYS A 99 -2.68 9.12 -13.27
N VAL A 100 -3.78 9.86 -13.09
CA VAL A 100 -4.76 9.59 -12.04
C VAL A 100 -6.00 8.94 -12.66
N THR A 101 -6.41 7.80 -12.11
CA THR A 101 -7.55 7.02 -12.59
C THR A 101 -8.48 6.70 -11.42
N PRO A 102 -9.71 6.25 -11.71
CA PRO A 102 -10.59 5.75 -10.64
C PRO A 102 -9.96 4.58 -9.89
N SER A 103 -10.33 4.45 -8.62
CA SER A 103 -9.84 3.38 -7.76
C SER A 103 -10.98 2.43 -7.42
N TYR A 104 -10.74 1.15 -7.62
CA TYR A 104 -11.68 0.08 -7.28
C TYR A 104 -11.12 -0.82 -6.17
N LEU A 105 -10.23 -0.26 -5.37
CA LEU A 105 -9.64 -0.96 -4.24
C LEU A 105 -10.72 -1.29 -3.21
N PRO A 106 -10.72 -2.50 -2.61
CA PRO A 106 -11.63 -2.81 -1.52
C PRO A 106 -11.51 -1.83 -0.37
N LYS A 107 -12.62 -1.56 0.32
CA LYS A 107 -12.63 -0.65 1.47
C LYS A 107 -12.00 -1.27 2.71
N ASP A 108 -12.10 -2.59 2.86
CA ASP A 108 -11.50 -3.29 3.98
C ASP A 108 -9.97 -3.23 3.88
N PRO A 109 -9.27 -2.75 4.92
CA PRO A 109 -7.80 -2.62 4.87
C PRO A 109 -7.07 -3.91 4.52
N LEU A 110 -7.50 -5.04 5.06
CA LEU A 110 -6.85 -6.33 4.81
C LEU A 110 -7.00 -6.75 3.36
N GLU A 111 -8.21 -6.63 2.81
CA GLU A 111 -8.47 -6.96 1.40
C GLU A 111 -7.76 -5.99 0.46
N ALA A 112 -7.68 -4.70 0.84
CA ALA A 112 -6.98 -3.69 0.06
C ALA A 112 -5.49 -4.01 -0.03
N LEU A 113 -4.85 -4.31 1.09
CA LEU A 113 -3.43 -4.66 1.12
C LEU A 113 -3.18 -5.94 0.32
N LYS A 114 -4.01 -6.94 0.50
CA LYS A 114 -3.89 -8.19 -0.26
C LYS A 114 -3.92 -7.92 -1.77
N ARG A 115 -4.85 -7.08 -2.23
CA ARG A 115 -4.99 -6.74 -3.64
C ARG A 115 -3.72 -6.07 -4.19
N ILE A 116 -3.19 -5.07 -3.49
CA ILE A 116 -2.01 -4.39 -3.99
C ILE A 116 -0.77 -5.28 -3.91
N LEU A 117 -0.65 -6.12 -2.89
CA LEU A 117 0.49 -7.04 -2.79
C LEU A 117 0.46 -8.10 -3.89
N GLU A 118 -0.72 -8.58 -4.28
CA GLU A 118 -0.84 -9.49 -5.43
C GLU A 118 -0.43 -8.81 -6.74
N PHE A 119 -0.82 -7.56 -6.93
CA PHE A 119 -0.40 -6.75 -8.06
C PHE A 119 1.14 -6.59 -8.09
N ILE A 120 1.72 -6.24 -6.93
CA ILE A 120 3.17 -6.07 -6.80
C ILE A 120 3.90 -7.40 -7.09
N ARG A 121 3.41 -8.51 -6.51
CA ARG A 121 4.00 -9.82 -6.74
C ARG A 121 4.01 -10.17 -8.22
N SER A 122 2.91 -9.91 -8.92
CA SER A 122 2.82 -10.21 -10.35
C SER A 122 3.86 -9.44 -11.15
N LYS A 123 4.09 -8.18 -10.82
CA LYS A 123 5.07 -7.36 -11.52
C LYS A 123 6.51 -7.77 -11.19
N ILE A 124 6.81 -8.08 -9.94
CA ILE A 124 8.14 -8.49 -9.52
C ILE A 124 8.50 -9.86 -10.13
N LEU A 125 7.60 -10.83 -10.04
CA LEU A 125 7.85 -12.18 -10.56
C LEU A 125 7.90 -12.20 -12.08
N LYS A 126 7.02 -11.45 -12.75
CA LYS A 126 7.02 -11.36 -14.22
C LYS A 126 8.36 -10.83 -14.74
N LYS A 127 8.94 -9.85 -14.06
CA LYS A 127 10.23 -9.30 -14.44
C LYS A 127 11.35 -10.31 -14.28
N ARG A 128 11.24 -11.25 -13.33
CA ARG A 128 12.26 -12.28 -13.09
C ARG A 128 12.23 -13.40 -14.14
N THR A 129 11.13 -13.59 -14.83
CA THR A 129 10.98 -14.66 -15.83
C THR A 129 11.35 -14.22 -17.24
N GLN A 130 11.69 -12.95 -17.41
CA GLN A 130 12.18 -12.42 -18.70
C GLN A 130 13.73 -12.48 -18.80
#